data_58fb53c25d220918489ef20bb3dafb04
#
_entry.id   58fb53c25d220918489ef20bb3dafb04
#
_cell.length_a   1.000
_cell.length_b   1.000
_cell.length_c   1.000
_cell.angle_alpha   90.00
_cell.angle_beta   90.00
_cell.angle_gamma   90.00
#
_symmetry.space_group_name_H-M   'P 1'
#
loop_
_entity.id
_entity.type
_entity.pdbx_description
1 polymer ?
#
loop_
_entity_poly.entity_id
_entity_poly.type
_entity_poly.pdbx_seq_one_letter_code
_entity_poly.pdbx_strand_id
1 'polypeptide(L)'
;MSKSNHKTKSKPTSKGPPCFSEFGQKAKDLLTSGYSRSQKFSFTTHSDGGLKITSTAAKKGGCSTAAVAGAYTYKNANFDCRIDTDSKITGTLTLNEKFLSSTNTSASFSLPDYQSSKLRVRIHQEYAALSTSVALNKSPAITFSAAVGSSSIALGMETEYKTASSSFSKCSAGIYMKSLNSDASIILANKGDLLTASCVLYLNKQKKNAAVVEFTQKLSTKRNTLTVGGSYAVDHQTVVKARLDDHGEFKTVLQYNVRPKSCLAISGEFNTKAPDKIPKIGLALSLVL
;
A
#
# COMPACT_ATOMS: atom_id res chain seq x y z
N MET A 1 39.09 -8.48 14.28
CA MET A 1 37.77 -8.35 14.89
C MET A 1 37.24 -6.94 14.61
N SER A 2 36.46 -6.79 13.56
CA SER A 2 35.83 -5.49 13.21
C SER A 2 34.31 -5.75 13.17
N LYS A 3 33.60 -5.15 14.14
CA LYS A 3 32.12 -5.23 14.26
C LYS A 3 31.52 -4.24 13.27
N SER A 4 31.07 -4.72 12.13
CA SER A 4 30.25 -3.98 11.19
C SER A 4 28.84 -3.83 11.76
N ASN A 5 28.53 -2.67 12.35
CA ASN A 5 27.20 -2.27 12.75
C ASN A 5 26.38 -1.88 11.51
N HIS A 6 25.66 -2.79 10.91
CA HIS A 6 24.62 -2.47 9.94
C HIS A 6 23.41 -1.86 10.67
N LYS A 7 23.41 -0.53 10.78
CA LYS A 7 22.21 0.24 11.12
C LYS A 7 21.21 0.13 9.97
N THR A 8 20.18 -0.65 10.15
CA THR A 8 18.94 -0.56 9.36
C THR A 8 18.43 0.87 9.45
N LYS A 9 18.52 1.64 8.35
CA LYS A 9 17.93 2.97 8.27
C LYS A 9 16.42 2.84 8.43
N SER A 10 15.92 3.14 9.63
CA SER A 10 14.51 3.40 9.87
C SER A 10 14.11 4.59 9.01
N LYS A 11 13.00 4.46 8.26
CA LYS A 11 12.35 5.59 7.59
C LYS A 11 12.22 6.74 8.59
N PRO A 12 12.59 7.98 8.22
CA PRO A 12 12.42 9.11 9.11
C PRO A 12 10.93 9.23 9.42
N THR A 13 10.58 9.09 10.70
CA THR A 13 9.23 9.39 11.19
C THR A 13 9.05 10.89 11.02
N SER A 14 8.22 11.29 10.04
CA SER A 14 7.80 12.68 9.92
C SER A 14 7.16 13.10 11.25
N LYS A 15 7.60 14.21 11.82
CA LYS A 15 7.06 14.72 13.09
C LYS A 15 5.62 15.22 12.96
N GLY A 16 5.10 15.38 11.73
CA GLY A 16 3.79 15.90 11.40
C GLY A 16 2.70 14.85 11.15
N PRO A 17 1.47 15.30 10.80
CA PRO A 17 0.35 14.42 10.47
C PRO A 17 0.64 13.58 9.23
N PRO A 18 0.07 12.37 9.12
CA PRO A 18 0.14 11.57 7.90
C PRO A 18 -0.66 12.25 6.77
N CYS A 19 -0.28 11.97 5.51
CA CYS A 19 -1.12 12.37 4.39
C CYS A 19 -2.48 11.68 4.45
N PHE A 20 -3.54 12.32 3.92
CA PHE A 20 -4.87 11.72 3.89
C PHE A 20 -4.89 10.33 3.23
N SER A 21 -4.10 10.11 2.19
CA SER A 21 -3.96 8.80 1.53
C SER A 21 -3.37 7.69 2.42
N GLU A 22 -2.83 8.02 3.57
CA GLU A 22 -2.27 7.08 4.55
C GLU A 22 -3.29 6.70 5.64
N PHE A 23 -4.45 7.39 5.68
CA PHE A 23 -5.53 7.06 6.62
C PHE A 23 -6.07 5.66 6.32
N GLY A 24 -6.15 4.81 7.34
CA GLY A 24 -6.58 3.43 7.21
C GLY A 24 -5.65 2.50 6.41
N GLN A 25 -4.53 3.00 5.87
CA GLN A 25 -3.62 2.21 5.03
C GLN A 25 -3.08 0.98 5.78
N LYS A 26 -2.77 1.09 7.06
CA LYS A 26 -2.26 -0.04 7.85
C LYS A 26 -3.29 -1.15 8.02
N ALA A 27 -4.55 -0.81 8.23
CA ALA A 27 -5.65 -1.77 8.29
C ALA A 27 -5.80 -2.48 6.93
N LYS A 28 -5.84 -1.70 5.87
CA LYS A 28 -5.90 -2.21 4.50
C LYS A 28 -4.72 -3.12 4.17
N ASP A 29 -3.50 -2.76 4.54
CA ASP A 29 -2.31 -3.58 4.30
C ASP A 29 -2.38 -4.91 5.04
N LEU A 30 -2.84 -4.92 6.29
CA LEU A 30 -3.02 -6.17 7.05
C LEU A 30 -4.09 -7.07 6.44
N LEU A 31 -5.18 -6.49 5.92
CA LEU A 31 -6.30 -7.23 5.34
C LEU A 31 -6.11 -7.63 3.88
N THR A 32 -5.19 -6.99 3.13
CA THR A 32 -5.03 -7.25 1.69
C THR A 32 -3.65 -7.74 1.29
N SER A 33 -2.62 -7.37 2.03
CA SER A 33 -1.24 -7.68 1.65
C SER A 33 -0.86 -9.13 1.96
N GLY A 34 -0.37 -9.82 0.94
CA GLY A 34 0.08 -11.21 1.01
C GLY A 34 -0.96 -12.23 0.60
N TYR A 35 -2.24 -11.89 0.57
CA TYR A 35 -3.31 -12.77 0.12
C TYR A 35 -3.35 -12.83 -1.41
N SER A 36 -2.68 -13.80 -2.00
CA SER A 36 -2.61 -13.96 -3.46
C SER A 36 -3.24 -15.28 -3.87
N ARG A 37 -4.00 -15.27 -4.97
CA ARG A 37 -4.51 -16.48 -5.63
C ARG A 37 -3.59 -16.97 -6.74
N SER A 38 -2.46 -16.29 -6.95
CA SER A 38 -1.53 -16.57 -8.03
C SER A 38 -0.28 -17.26 -7.51
N GLN A 39 0.33 -18.04 -8.38
CA GLN A 39 1.69 -18.47 -8.20
C GLN A 39 2.60 -17.32 -8.63
N LYS A 40 3.44 -16.82 -7.73
CA LYS A 40 4.32 -15.68 -7.97
C LYS A 40 5.74 -16.03 -7.58
N PHE A 41 6.66 -15.84 -8.50
CA PHE A 41 8.08 -15.94 -8.27
C PHE A 41 8.73 -14.59 -8.50
N SER A 42 9.52 -14.10 -7.58
CA SER A 42 10.27 -12.85 -7.73
C SER A 42 11.73 -13.06 -7.34
N PHE A 43 12.60 -12.54 -8.16
CA PHE A 43 14.03 -12.58 -7.97
C PHE A 43 14.56 -11.15 -7.97
N THR A 44 15.28 -10.77 -6.94
CA THR A 44 15.83 -9.42 -6.79
C THR A 44 17.33 -9.50 -6.59
N THR A 45 18.07 -8.73 -7.37
CA THR A 45 19.50 -8.52 -7.18
C THR A 45 19.80 -7.05 -6.89
N HIS A 46 20.81 -6.81 -6.09
CA HIS A 46 21.29 -5.48 -5.74
C HIS A 46 22.72 -5.33 -6.22
N SER A 47 23.02 -4.19 -6.87
CA SER A 47 24.38 -3.79 -7.19
C SER A 47 24.87 -2.75 -6.19
N ASP A 48 26.18 -2.74 -5.94
CA ASP A 48 26.85 -1.76 -5.06
C ASP A 48 26.68 -0.32 -5.53
N GLY A 49 26.42 -0.12 -6.83
CA GLY A 49 26.12 1.20 -7.42
C GLY A 49 24.73 1.75 -7.17
N GLY A 50 23.90 1.10 -6.29
CA GLY A 50 22.54 1.54 -5.98
C GLY A 50 21.49 1.10 -7.00
N LEU A 51 21.83 0.22 -7.94
CA LEU A 51 20.90 -0.38 -8.88
C LEU A 51 20.27 -1.64 -8.24
N LYS A 52 18.96 -1.72 -8.29
CA LYS A 52 18.16 -2.89 -7.88
C LYS A 52 17.39 -3.41 -9.09
N ILE A 53 17.55 -4.66 -9.43
CA ILE A 53 16.81 -5.31 -10.51
C ILE A 53 15.91 -6.37 -9.90
N THR A 54 14.64 -6.35 -10.26
CA THR A 54 13.65 -7.34 -9.81
C THR A 54 12.95 -7.95 -11.01
N SER A 55 13.10 -9.25 -11.18
CA SER A 55 12.35 -10.04 -12.15
C SER A 55 11.19 -10.72 -11.43
N THR A 56 10.00 -10.66 -11.99
CA THR A 56 8.80 -11.25 -11.41
C THR A 56 8.08 -12.06 -12.47
N ALA A 57 7.76 -13.30 -12.16
CA ALA A 57 6.87 -14.14 -12.96
C ALA A 57 5.64 -14.48 -12.11
N ALA A 58 4.46 -14.40 -12.69
CA ALA A 58 3.21 -14.74 -12.01
C ALA A 58 2.29 -15.53 -12.96
N LYS A 59 1.64 -16.56 -12.40
CA LYS A 59 0.63 -17.36 -13.10
C LYS A 59 -0.68 -17.28 -12.34
N LYS A 60 -1.73 -16.84 -13.01
CA LYS A 60 -3.06 -16.70 -12.44
C LYS A 60 -4.12 -17.20 -13.44
N GLY A 61 -4.90 -18.22 -13.06
CA GLY A 61 -6.00 -18.68 -13.89
C GLY A 61 -5.63 -19.10 -15.32
N GLY A 62 -4.45 -19.68 -15.53
CA GLY A 62 -3.96 -20.07 -16.86
C GLY A 62 -3.15 -19.01 -17.60
N CYS A 63 -3.29 -17.73 -17.25
CA CYS A 63 -2.49 -16.64 -17.82
C CYS A 63 -1.15 -16.50 -17.08
N SER A 64 -0.06 -16.44 -17.83
CA SER A 64 1.29 -16.19 -17.31
C SER A 64 1.71 -14.77 -17.65
N THR A 65 2.18 -14.03 -16.67
CA THR A 65 2.70 -12.68 -16.83
C THR A 65 4.09 -12.61 -16.25
N ALA A 66 4.98 -11.90 -16.90
CA ALA A 66 6.30 -11.61 -16.38
C ALA A 66 6.55 -10.09 -16.40
N ALA A 67 7.38 -9.63 -15.50
CA ALA A 67 7.78 -8.24 -15.42
C ALA A 67 9.21 -8.12 -14.96
N VAL A 68 9.93 -7.17 -15.51
CA VAL A 68 11.25 -6.77 -15.05
C VAL A 68 11.16 -5.33 -14.57
N ALA A 69 11.64 -5.10 -13.36
CA ALA A 69 11.70 -3.77 -12.78
C ALA A 69 13.14 -3.42 -12.40
N GLY A 70 13.60 -2.24 -12.80
CA GLY A 70 14.86 -1.65 -12.40
C GLY A 70 14.59 -0.45 -11.50
N ALA A 71 15.24 -0.37 -10.35
CA ALA A 71 15.21 0.78 -9.48
C ALA A 71 16.64 1.30 -9.28
N TYR A 72 16.85 2.59 -9.51
CA TYR A 72 18.14 3.25 -9.34
C TYR A 72 17.98 4.42 -8.38
N THR A 73 18.83 4.44 -7.36
CA THR A 73 18.83 5.50 -6.36
C THR A 73 20.13 6.31 -6.46
N TYR A 74 19.98 7.58 -6.77
CA TYR A 74 21.12 8.52 -6.82
C TYR A 74 20.83 9.75 -5.96
N LYS A 75 21.63 9.94 -4.91
CA LYS A 75 21.45 11.04 -3.93
C LYS A 75 19.99 11.14 -3.43
N ASN A 76 19.27 12.15 -3.90
CA ASN A 76 17.88 12.45 -3.53
C ASN A 76 16.87 12.02 -4.59
N ALA A 77 17.31 11.40 -5.69
CA ALA A 77 16.46 10.95 -6.78
C ALA A 77 16.36 9.42 -6.80
N ASN A 78 15.16 8.91 -6.92
CA ASN A 78 14.89 7.51 -7.17
C ASN A 78 14.20 7.37 -8.53
N PHE A 79 14.75 6.56 -9.38
CA PHE A 79 14.20 6.23 -10.69
C PHE A 79 13.80 4.76 -10.68
N ASP A 80 12.52 4.49 -10.89
CA ASP A 80 11.96 3.14 -11.00
C ASP A 80 11.42 2.96 -12.43
N CYS A 81 11.81 1.90 -13.10
CA CYS A 81 11.30 1.51 -14.41
C CYS A 81 10.81 0.07 -14.35
N ARG A 82 9.65 -0.21 -14.89
CA ARG A 82 9.07 -1.55 -14.95
C ARG A 82 8.53 -1.82 -16.34
N ILE A 83 8.84 -2.99 -16.86
CA ILE A 83 8.39 -3.51 -18.15
C ILE A 83 7.65 -4.81 -17.90
N ASP A 84 6.40 -4.88 -18.33
CA ASP A 84 5.56 -6.09 -18.24
C ASP A 84 5.48 -6.80 -19.59
N THR A 85 5.14 -8.09 -19.59
CA THR A 85 4.91 -8.89 -20.81
C THR A 85 3.79 -8.34 -21.71
N ASP A 86 2.88 -7.54 -21.14
CA ASP A 86 1.82 -6.86 -21.90
C ASP A 86 2.33 -5.62 -22.65
N SER A 87 3.67 -5.50 -22.85
CA SER A 87 4.34 -4.35 -23.46
C SER A 87 4.08 -3.02 -22.73
N LYS A 88 3.64 -3.10 -21.47
CA LYS A 88 3.42 -1.93 -20.65
C LYS A 88 4.73 -1.53 -19.95
N ILE A 89 5.18 -0.32 -20.24
CA ILE A 89 6.35 0.29 -19.61
C ILE A 89 5.85 1.34 -18.63
N THR A 90 6.22 1.24 -17.37
CA THR A 90 5.94 2.26 -16.36
C THR A 90 7.23 2.79 -15.79
N GLY A 91 7.39 4.11 -15.79
CA GLY A 91 8.52 4.76 -15.15
C GLY A 91 8.04 5.71 -14.06
N THR A 92 8.78 5.79 -12.98
CA THR A 92 8.52 6.73 -11.88
C THR A 92 9.83 7.37 -11.45
N LEU A 93 9.86 8.70 -11.50
CA LEU A 93 10.94 9.50 -10.95
C LEU A 93 10.45 10.12 -9.65
N THR A 94 11.15 9.88 -8.55
CA THR A 94 10.83 10.47 -7.25
C THR A 94 11.99 11.31 -6.79
N LEU A 95 11.75 12.59 -6.55
CA LEU A 95 12.71 13.54 -5.99
C LEU A 95 12.35 13.83 -4.54
N ASN A 96 13.32 13.66 -3.65
CA ASN A 96 13.19 13.94 -2.22
C ASN A 96 13.97 15.21 -1.92
N GLU A 97 13.30 16.34 -1.87
CA GLU A 97 13.92 17.63 -1.58
C GLU A 97 13.80 17.96 -0.10
N LYS A 98 14.94 18.29 0.52
CA LYS A 98 14.96 18.75 1.92
C LYS A 98 14.85 20.27 2.03
N PHE A 99 14.73 20.98 0.91
CA PHE A 99 14.83 22.44 0.89
C PHE A 99 13.63 23.18 1.47
N LEU A 100 12.43 22.55 1.42
CA LEU A 100 11.23 23.09 2.05
C LEU A 100 10.53 21.94 2.82
N SER A 101 10.90 21.74 4.11
CA SER A 101 10.29 20.77 5.03
C SER A 101 9.73 19.51 4.36
N SER A 102 10.61 18.53 4.04
CA SER A 102 10.23 17.20 3.52
C SER A 102 9.26 17.22 2.32
N THR A 103 9.64 17.89 1.24
CA THR A 103 8.89 17.83 -0.02
C THR A 103 9.31 16.61 -0.84
N ASN A 104 8.33 15.83 -1.26
CA ASN A 104 8.51 14.69 -2.15
C ASN A 104 7.75 14.93 -3.46
N THR A 105 8.47 15.07 -4.56
CA THR A 105 7.87 15.18 -5.89
C THR A 105 8.04 13.88 -6.63
N SER A 106 6.97 13.34 -7.21
CA SER A 106 7.03 12.13 -8.03
C SER A 106 6.31 12.34 -9.35
N ALA A 107 6.99 12.01 -10.44
CA ALA A 107 6.45 11.96 -11.78
C ALA A 107 6.38 10.49 -12.22
N SER A 108 5.23 10.04 -12.64
CA SER A 108 5.04 8.70 -13.20
C SER A 108 4.52 8.78 -14.62
N PHE A 109 5.06 7.95 -15.49
CA PHE A 109 4.60 7.80 -16.87
C PHE A 109 4.32 6.34 -17.19
N SER A 110 3.43 6.10 -18.13
CA SER A 110 3.07 4.76 -18.58
C SER A 110 2.94 4.74 -20.10
N LEU A 111 3.53 3.75 -20.74
CA LEU A 111 3.48 3.49 -22.17
C LEU A 111 2.84 2.11 -22.40
N PRO A 112 2.02 1.90 -23.42
CA PRO A 112 1.58 2.87 -24.44
C PRO A 112 0.48 3.84 -23.95
N ASP A 113 -0.08 3.62 -22.74
CA ASP A 113 -1.15 4.45 -22.19
C ASP A 113 -0.59 5.68 -21.46
N TYR A 114 -0.30 6.77 -22.20
CA TYR A 114 0.16 8.04 -21.58
C TYR A 114 -0.93 8.69 -20.73
N GLN A 115 -2.21 8.30 -20.89
CA GLN A 115 -3.32 8.88 -20.14
C GLN A 115 -3.26 8.53 -18.66
N SER A 116 -2.51 7.48 -18.29
CA SER A 116 -2.24 7.10 -16.90
C SER A 116 -1.04 7.79 -16.28
N SER A 117 -0.35 8.68 -17.01
CA SER A 117 0.78 9.46 -16.49
C SER A 117 0.32 10.49 -15.48
N LYS A 118 1.08 10.63 -14.36
CA LYS A 118 0.70 11.50 -13.24
C LYS A 118 1.92 12.21 -12.66
N LEU A 119 1.71 13.48 -12.34
CA LEU A 119 2.63 14.26 -11.51
C LEU A 119 2.04 14.38 -10.11
N ARG A 120 2.80 14.07 -9.09
CA ARG A 120 2.39 14.19 -7.70
C ARG A 120 3.44 14.93 -6.87
N VAL A 121 2.97 15.90 -6.09
CA VAL A 121 3.76 16.65 -5.13
C VAL A 121 3.20 16.40 -3.74
N ARG A 122 4.05 16.07 -2.79
CA ARG A 122 3.70 15.92 -1.38
C ARG A 122 4.59 16.82 -0.55
N ILE A 123 3.97 17.56 0.34
CA ILE A 123 4.64 18.47 1.26
C ILE A 123 4.23 18.05 2.67
N HIS A 124 5.21 17.75 3.51
CA HIS A 124 4.99 17.44 4.92
C HIS A 124 5.55 18.57 5.77
N GLN A 125 4.70 19.15 6.60
CA GLN A 125 5.07 20.11 7.62
C GLN A 125 4.74 19.55 9.01
N GLU A 126 5.08 20.30 10.04
CA GLU A 126 4.95 19.86 11.43
C GLU A 126 3.48 19.63 11.83
N TYR A 127 2.55 20.45 11.31
CA TYR A 127 1.11 20.40 11.62
C TYR A 127 0.23 20.16 10.39
N ALA A 128 0.79 20.05 9.21
CA ALA A 128 0.04 19.89 7.97
C ALA A 128 0.75 18.95 6.99
N ALA A 129 -0.03 18.18 6.26
CA ALA A 129 0.44 17.39 5.13
C ALA A 129 -0.44 17.70 3.92
N LEU A 130 0.18 18.12 2.82
CA LEU A 130 -0.50 18.46 1.57
C LEU A 130 -0.04 17.50 0.48
N SER A 131 -0.96 17.10 -0.37
CA SER A 131 -0.61 16.33 -1.56
C SER A 131 -1.48 16.78 -2.73
N THR A 132 -0.83 17.09 -3.84
CA THR A 132 -1.49 17.41 -5.09
C THR A 132 -1.04 16.42 -6.14
N SER A 133 -1.98 15.89 -6.94
CA SER A 133 -1.64 15.08 -8.10
C SER A 133 -2.44 15.53 -9.32
N VAL A 134 -1.74 15.58 -10.46
CA VAL A 134 -2.32 15.98 -11.74
C VAL A 134 -2.12 14.83 -12.72
N ALA A 135 -3.19 14.36 -13.34
CA ALA A 135 -3.11 13.41 -14.44
C ALA A 135 -2.68 14.15 -15.72
N LEU A 136 -1.65 13.63 -16.40
CA LEU A 136 -1.06 14.23 -17.60
C LEU A 136 -1.76 13.68 -18.87
N ASN A 137 -3.07 13.84 -18.96
CA ASN A 137 -3.88 13.40 -20.08
C ASN A 137 -4.61 14.58 -20.78
N LYS A 138 -5.31 14.30 -21.88
CA LYS A 138 -6.07 15.33 -22.63
C LYS A 138 -7.14 16.03 -21.78
N SER A 139 -7.63 15.37 -20.73
CA SER A 139 -8.64 15.90 -19.79
C SER A 139 -8.13 15.72 -18.36
N PRO A 140 -7.23 16.59 -17.90
CA PRO A 140 -6.55 16.40 -16.61
C PRO A 140 -7.53 16.30 -15.45
N ALA A 141 -7.34 15.30 -14.60
CA ALA A 141 -7.96 15.25 -13.28
C ALA A 141 -6.94 15.74 -12.25
N ILE A 142 -7.35 16.71 -11.45
CA ILE A 142 -6.54 17.28 -10.39
C ILE A 142 -7.07 16.76 -9.06
N THR A 143 -6.24 16.03 -8.32
CA THR A 143 -6.58 15.60 -6.97
C THR A 143 -5.80 16.45 -5.98
N PHE A 144 -6.51 17.06 -5.06
CA PHE A 144 -5.94 17.80 -3.95
C PHE A 144 -6.31 17.12 -2.65
N SER A 145 -5.35 16.92 -1.78
CA SER A 145 -5.59 16.41 -0.43
C SER A 145 -4.82 17.21 0.60
N ALA A 146 -5.45 17.43 1.74
CA ALA A 146 -4.88 18.12 2.87
C ALA A 146 -5.18 17.34 4.15
N ALA A 147 -4.22 17.29 5.06
CA ALA A 147 -4.39 16.77 6.40
C ALA A 147 -3.77 17.76 7.39
N VAL A 148 -4.46 18.03 8.48
CA VAL A 148 -4.04 18.95 9.54
C VAL A 148 -4.15 18.24 10.87
N GLY A 149 -3.18 18.48 11.75
CA GLY A 149 -3.16 17.90 13.08
C GLY A 149 -1.76 17.55 13.54
N SER A 150 -1.66 16.52 14.34
CA SER A 150 -0.40 16.00 14.86
C SER A 150 -0.11 14.58 14.32
N SER A 151 1.03 14.03 14.71
CA SER A 151 1.35 12.62 14.42
C SER A 151 0.38 11.62 15.08
N SER A 152 -0.40 12.05 16.08
CA SER A 152 -1.33 11.21 16.84
C SER A 152 -2.78 11.39 16.44
N ILE A 153 -3.20 12.58 16.06
CA ILE A 153 -4.57 12.89 15.62
C ILE A 153 -4.47 13.81 14.41
N ALA A 154 -5.15 13.46 13.34
CA ALA A 154 -5.23 14.26 12.13
C ALA A 154 -6.63 14.24 11.54
N LEU A 155 -7.05 15.39 11.04
CA LEU A 155 -8.21 15.58 10.20
C LEU A 155 -7.73 15.74 8.77
N GLY A 156 -8.39 15.12 7.81
CA GLY A 156 -7.98 15.22 6.42
C GLY A 156 -9.15 15.24 5.47
N MET A 157 -8.91 15.81 4.29
CA MET A 157 -9.85 15.84 3.18
C MET A 157 -9.13 15.60 1.86
N GLU A 158 -9.84 15.04 0.91
CA GLU A 158 -9.39 14.84 -0.47
C GLU A 158 -10.51 15.19 -1.43
N THR A 159 -10.17 15.90 -2.47
CA THR A 159 -11.11 16.23 -3.54
C THR A 159 -10.45 15.99 -4.90
N GLU A 160 -11.24 15.54 -5.87
CA GLU A 160 -10.83 15.33 -7.26
C GLU A 160 -11.69 16.21 -8.18
N TYR A 161 -11.04 17.11 -8.88
CA TYR A 161 -11.66 17.95 -9.90
C TYR A 161 -11.33 17.42 -11.29
N LYS A 162 -12.35 17.17 -12.10
CA LYS A 162 -12.22 16.75 -13.50
C LYS A 162 -12.41 17.96 -14.40
N THR A 163 -11.39 18.31 -15.17
CA THR A 163 -11.47 19.47 -16.09
C THR A 163 -12.44 19.23 -17.23
N ALA A 164 -12.58 17.98 -17.72
CA ALA A 164 -13.49 17.65 -18.81
C ALA A 164 -14.97 17.90 -18.49
N SER A 165 -15.39 17.68 -17.25
CA SER A 165 -16.78 17.88 -16.79
C SER A 165 -16.96 19.13 -15.96
N SER A 166 -15.88 19.90 -15.74
CA SER A 166 -15.84 21.08 -14.85
C SER A 166 -16.50 20.82 -13.49
N SER A 167 -16.34 19.62 -12.94
CA SER A 167 -17.04 19.18 -11.75
C SER A 167 -16.14 18.42 -10.78
N PHE A 168 -16.49 18.51 -9.50
CA PHE A 168 -15.86 17.68 -8.46
C PHE A 168 -16.39 16.25 -8.56
N SER A 169 -15.53 15.31 -8.92
CA SER A 169 -15.89 13.90 -9.09
C SER A 169 -15.91 13.15 -7.77
N LYS A 170 -14.94 13.44 -6.91
CA LYS A 170 -14.80 12.82 -5.59
C LYS A 170 -14.63 13.89 -4.53
N CYS A 171 -15.23 13.66 -3.39
CA CYS A 171 -14.96 14.40 -2.17
C CYS A 171 -14.93 13.36 -1.04
N SER A 172 -13.88 13.39 -0.25
CA SER A 172 -13.69 12.49 0.88
C SER A 172 -13.15 13.29 2.05
N ALA A 173 -13.59 12.95 3.26
CA ALA A 173 -13.08 13.51 4.48
C ALA A 173 -12.86 12.40 5.51
N GLY A 174 -11.97 12.59 6.46
CA GLY A 174 -11.71 11.56 7.44
C GLY A 174 -10.91 12.05 8.63
N ILE A 175 -10.94 11.20 9.64
CA ILE A 175 -10.24 11.39 10.92
C ILE A 175 -9.27 10.21 11.07
N TYR A 176 -8.06 10.51 11.48
CA TYR A 176 -7.04 9.53 11.82
C TYR A 176 -6.61 9.72 13.26
N MET A 177 -6.51 8.61 13.97
CA MET A 177 -6.06 8.57 15.36
C MET A 177 -5.01 7.47 15.50
N LYS A 178 -3.89 7.81 16.12
CA LYS A 178 -2.80 6.89 16.41
C LYS A 178 -2.41 6.97 17.87
N SER A 179 -2.40 5.82 18.51
CA SER A 179 -1.88 5.64 19.86
C SER A 179 -0.61 4.78 19.82
N LEU A 180 -0.03 4.49 20.98
CA LEU A 180 1.14 3.63 21.10
C LEU A 180 0.89 2.24 20.53
N ASN A 181 -0.30 1.68 20.82
CA ASN A 181 -0.67 0.31 20.47
C ASN A 181 -1.89 0.22 19.53
N SER A 182 -2.37 1.33 19.00
CA SER A 182 -3.50 1.31 18.08
C SER A 182 -3.41 2.39 17.01
N ASP A 183 -3.97 2.08 15.84
CA ASP A 183 -4.19 3.01 14.74
C ASP A 183 -5.66 2.89 14.33
N ALA A 184 -6.40 3.98 14.34
CA ALA A 184 -7.81 4.00 13.95
C ALA A 184 -8.04 5.08 12.88
N SER A 185 -8.98 4.84 11.99
CA SER A 185 -9.42 5.85 11.03
C SER A 185 -10.89 5.70 10.69
N ILE A 186 -11.54 6.83 10.44
CA ILE A 186 -12.89 6.90 9.90
C ILE A 186 -12.82 7.79 8.67
N ILE A 187 -13.27 7.28 7.54
CA ILE A 187 -13.23 7.95 6.24
C ILE A 187 -14.62 7.95 5.64
N LEU A 188 -15.13 9.10 5.31
CA LEU A 188 -16.34 9.29 4.53
C LEU A 188 -15.94 9.68 3.11
N ALA A 189 -16.15 8.79 2.16
CA ALA A 189 -15.71 8.91 0.79
C ALA A 189 -16.89 9.02 -0.19
N ASN A 190 -16.59 9.28 -1.48
CA ASN A 190 -17.56 9.35 -2.57
C ASN A 190 -18.71 10.34 -2.29
N LYS A 191 -18.39 11.56 -1.88
CA LYS A 191 -19.39 12.60 -1.55
C LYS A 191 -20.34 12.20 -0.42
N GLY A 192 -19.86 11.40 0.53
CA GLY A 192 -20.64 10.95 1.67
C GLY A 192 -21.35 9.60 1.49
N ASP A 193 -21.20 8.92 0.35
CA ASP A 193 -21.88 7.64 0.11
C ASP A 193 -21.16 6.42 0.72
N LEU A 194 -19.87 6.50 0.97
CA LEU A 194 -19.07 5.38 1.47
C LEU A 194 -18.42 5.74 2.81
N LEU A 195 -18.88 5.10 3.87
CA LEU A 195 -18.26 5.18 5.19
C LEU A 195 -17.34 3.98 5.40
N THR A 196 -16.08 4.24 5.73
CA THR A 196 -15.10 3.21 6.11
C THR A 196 -14.52 3.53 7.47
N ALA A 197 -14.72 2.66 8.44
CA ALA A 197 -14.11 2.74 9.75
C ALA A 197 -13.13 1.58 9.92
N SER A 198 -11.91 1.85 10.32
CA SER A 198 -10.90 0.82 10.53
C SER A 198 -10.15 1.03 11.84
N CYS A 199 -9.79 -0.07 12.48
CA CYS A 199 -9.01 -0.06 13.70
C CYS A 199 -7.99 -1.20 13.66
N VAL A 200 -6.75 -0.88 14.01
CA VAL A 200 -5.65 -1.84 14.17
C VAL A 200 -5.19 -1.78 15.62
N LEU A 201 -5.13 -2.92 16.27
CA LEU A 201 -4.62 -3.09 17.63
C LEU A 201 -3.31 -3.88 17.57
N TYR A 202 -2.23 -3.32 18.08
CA TYR A 202 -0.96 -4.00 18.20
C TYR A 202 -0.85 -4.67 19.56
N LEU A 203 -0.75 -5.99 19.56
CA LEU A 203 -0.70 -6.83 20.78
C LEU A 203 0.70 -6.90 21.37
N ASN A 204 1.72 -6.51 20.59
CA ASN A 204 3.12 -6.56 21.01
C ASN A 204 3.81 -5.21 20.77
N LYS A 205 4.75 -4.82 21.66
CA LYS A 205 5.60 -3.62 21.49
C LYS A 205 6.37 -3.60 20.15
N GLN A 206 6.72 -4.77 19.62
CA GLN A 206 7.38 -4.90 18.30
C GLN A 206 6.42 -4.72 17.11
N LYS A 207 5.11 -4.57 17.36
CA LYS A 207 4.05 -4.40 16.33
C LYS A 207 4.00 -5.52 15.28
N LYS A 208 4.49 -6.72 15.64
CA LYS A 208 4.43 -7.92 14.78
C LYS A 208 3.10 -8.64 14.90
N ASN A 209 2.50 -8.61 16.10
CA ASN A 209 1.20 -9.19 16.35
C ASN A 209 0.16 -8.07 16.33
N ALA A 210 -0.82 -8.18 15.47
CA ALA A 210 -1.85 -7.16 15.31
C ALA A 210 -3.21 -7.81 15.01
N ALA A 211 -4.25 -7.24 15.59
CA ALA A 211 -5.64 -7.49 15.22
C ALA A 211 -6.18 -6.29 14.44
N VAL A 212 -7.03 -6.53 13.48
CA VAL A 212 -7.59 -5.49 12.63
C VAL A 212 -9.08 -5.73 12.40
N VAL A 213 -9.85 -4.66 12.45
CA VAL A 213 -11.27 -4.64 12.11
C VAL A 213 -11.48 -3.51 11.12
N GLU A 214 -12.21 -3.79 10.06
CA GLU A 214 -12.65 -2.81 9.07
C GLU A 214 -14.14 -2.97 8.84
N PHE A 215 -14.87 -1.88 8.98
CA PHE A 215 -16.29 -1.79 8.68
C PHE A 215 -16.47 -0.82 7.52
N THR A 216 -17.15 -1.27 6.49
CA THR A 216 -17.47 -0.46 5.32
C THR A 216 -18.97 -0.46 5.10
N GLN A 217 -19.56 0.73 4.98
CA GLN A 217 -20.97 0.92 4.72
C GLN A 217 -21.17 1.78 3.49
N LYS A 218 -21.93 1.27 2.52
CA LYS A 218 -22.40 2.05 1.40
C LYS A 218 -23.80 2.56 1.67
N LEU A 219 -23.94 3.87 1.91
CA LEU A 219 -25.18 4.49 2.37
C LEU A 219 -26.30 4.41 1.33
N SER A 220 -26.00 4.63 0.04
CA SER A 220 -26.97 4.55 -1.06
C SER A 220 -27.62 3.18 -1.20
N THR A 221 -26.89 2.09 -0.99
CA THR A 221 -27.37 0.72 -1.14
C THR A 221 -27.62 0.00 0.18
N LYS A 222 -27.36 0.67 1.31
CA LYS A 222 -27.43 0.09 2.68
C LYS A 222 -26.65 -1.23 2.82
N ARG A 223 -25.61 -1.41 2.00
CA ARG A 223 -24.75 -2.59 2.09
C ARG A 223 -23.65 -2.33 3.11
N ASN A 224 -23.55 -3.26 4.06
CA ASN A 224 -22.52 -3.25 5.07
C ASN A 224 -21.55 -4.39 4.80
N THR A 225 -20.29 -4.21 5.08
CA THR A 225 -19.27 -5.25 5.05
C THR A 225 -18.40 -5.10 6.28
N LEU A 226 -18.32 -6.14 7.06
CA LEU A 226 -17.43 -6.24 8.21
C LEU A 226 -16.32 -7.22 7.88
N THR A 227 -15.09 -6.78 8.00
CA THR A 227 -13.90 -7.61 7.81
C THR A 227 -13.06 -7.60 9.09
N VAL A 228 -12.76 -8.77 9.60
CA VAL A 228 -11.89 -8.95 10.75
C VAL A 228 -10.68 -9.74 10.34
N GLY A 229 -9.53 -9.40 10.86
CA GLY A 229 -8.30 -10.12 10.54
C GLY A 229 -7.21 -9.88 11.57
N GLY A 230 -6.09 -10.51 11.34
CA GLY A 230 -4.93 -10.32 12.19
C GLY A 230 -3.66 -10.90 11.62
N SER A 231 -2.56 -10.53 12.24
CA SER A 231 -1.25 -11.11 11.99
C SER A 231 -0.65 -11.59 13.31
N TYR A 232 -0.05 -12.74 13.29
CA TYR A 232 0.62 -13.35 14.43
C TYR A 232 2.00 -13.85 14.02
N ALA A 233 3.04 -13.35 14.65
CA ALA A 233 4.39 -13.87 14.49
C ALA A 233 4.57 -15.08 15.42
N VAL A 234 4.59 -16.27 14.83
CA VAL A 234 4.86 -17.52 15.56
C VAL A 234 6.29 -17.53 16.03
N ASP A 235 7.21 -17.18 15.13
CA ASP A 235 8.65 -17.10 15.34
C ASP A 235 9.24 -15.83 14.72
N HIS A 236 10.56 -15.66 14.86
CA HIS A 236 11.29 -14.58 14.21
C HIS A 236 11.22 -14.65 12.67
N GLN A 237 10.97 -15.83 12.11
CA GLN A 237 10.95 -16.11 10.68
C GLN A 237 9.54 -16.36 10.13
N THR A 238 8.59 -16.75 10.98
CA THR A 238 7.26 -17.18 10.58
C THR A 238 6.18 -16.20 11.01
N VAL A 239 5.40 -15.72 10.07
CA VAL A 239 4.23 -14.88 10.33
C VAL A 239 3.00 -15.50 9.69
N VAL A 240 1.94 -15.66 10.46
CA VAL A 240 0.64 -16.11 10.01
C VAL A 240 -0.30 -14.92 9.97
N LYS A 241 -1.04 -14.76 8.88
CA LYS A 241 -2.11 -13.77 8.75
C LYS A 241 -3.40 -14.49 8.41
N ALA A 242 -4.49 -14.03 8.97
CA ALA A 242 -5.83 -14.51 8.64
C ALA A 242 -6.80 -13.35 8.56
N ARG A 243 -7.80 -13.47 7.70
CA ARG A 243 -8.94 -12.55 7.63
C ARG A 243 -10.22 -13.30 7.33
N LEU A 244 -11.31 -12.79 7.85
CA LEU A 244 -12.68 -13.27 7.60
C LEU A 244 -13.57 -12.07 7.33
N ASP A 245 -14.41 -12.15 6.33
CA ASP A 245 -15.45 -11.16 6.09
C ASP A 245 -16.86 -11.73 6.36
N ASP A 246 -17.84 -10.85 6.44
CA ASP A 246 -19.25 -11.20 6.69
C ASP A 246 -19.89 -12.03 5.55
N HIS A 247 -19.28 -12.02 4.36
CA HIS A 247 -19.68 -12.86 3.23
C HIS A 247 -19.18 -14.30 3.36
N GLY A 248 -18.40 -14.60 4.41
CA GLY A 248 -17.84 -15.91 4.67
C GLY A 248 -16.55 -16.19 3.89
N GLU A 249 -15.93 -15.20 3.26
CA GLU A 249 -14.59 -15.38 2.67
C GLU A 249 -13.53 -15.42 3.76
N PHE A 250 -12.98 -16.59 4.00
CA PHE A 250 -11.81 -16.78 4.87
C PHE A 250 -10.55 -16.87 4.04
N LYS A 251 -9.55 -16.05 4.39
CA LYS A 251 -8.24 -16.05 3.75
C LYS A 251 -7.15 -16.16 4.80
N THR A 252 -6.17 -17.01 4.51
CA THR A 252 -5.00 -17.18 5.37
C THR A 252 -3.72 -17.08 4.57
N VAL A 253 -2.65 -16.64 5.21
CA VAL A 253 -1.31 -16.56 4.63
C VAL A 253 -0.30 -17.00 5.67
N LEU A 254 0.55 -17.94 5.29
CA LEU A 254 1.75 -18.30 6.02
C LEU A 254 2.95 -17.67 5.30
N GLN A 255 3.67 -16.79 5.97
CA GLN A 255 4.90 -16.18 5.46
C GLN A 255 6.09 -16.74 6.22
N TYR A 256 7.05 -17.30 5.51
CA TYR A 256 8.27 -17.83 6.06
C TYR A 256 9.50 -17.15 5.46
N ASN A 257 10.30 -16.50 6.29
CA ASN A 257 11.53 -15.83 5.89
C ASN A 257 12.69 -16.86 5.86
N VAL A 258 13.03 -17.36 4.67
CA VAL A 258 14.08 -18.37 4.46
C VAL A 258 15.46 -17.80 4.76
N ARG A 259 15.69 -16.53 4.37
CA ARG A 259 16.92 -15.77 4.58
C ARG A 259 16.58 -14.29 4.85
N PRO A 260 17.51 -13.48 5.35
CA PRO A 260 17.32 -12.05 5.38
C PRO A 260 16.89 -11.54 3.99
N LYS A 261 15.70 -10.92 3.92
CA LYS A 261 15.07 -10.41 2.70
C LYS A 261 14.49 -11.46 1.72
N SER A 262 14.59 -12.76 1.95
CA SER A 262 13.96 -13.79 1.12
C SER A 262 12.78 -14.43 1.84
N CYS A 263 11.62 -14.48 1.19
CA CYS A 263 10.37 -14.89 1.81
C CYS A 263 9.59 -15.87 0.94
N LEU A 264 9.09 -16.93 1.55
CA LEU A 264 8.10 -17.84 1.00
C LEU A 264 6.75 -17.51 1.61
N ALA A 265 5.73 -17.29 0.80
CA ALA A 265 4.37 -17.08 1.26
C ALA A 265 3.42 -18.10 0.62
N ILE A 266 2.66 -18.78 1.44
CA ILE A 266 1.61 -19.71 1.04
C ILE A 266 0.28 -19.09 1.47
N SER A 267 -0.65 -18.94 0.55
CA SER A 267 -1.96 -18.37 0.82
C SER A 267 -3.07 -19.34 0.47
N GLY A 268 -4.10 -19.38 1.31
CA GLY A 268 -5.32 -20.16 1.10
C GLY A 268 -6.55 -19.25 1.18
N GLU A 269 -7.54 -19.55 0.36
CA GLU A 269 -8.84 -18.87 0.37
C GLU A 269 -9.94 -19.90 0.21
N PHE A 270 -10.90 -19.86 1.12
CA PHE A 270 -12.12 -20.66 1.01
C PHE A 270 -13.33 -19.87 1.50
N ASN A 271 -14.51 -20.29 1.04
CA ASN A 271 -15.75 -19.64 1.44
C ASN A 271 -16.47 -20.53 2.45
N THR A 272 -16.64 -20.04 3.69
CA THR A 272 -17.29 -20.79 4.77
C THR A 272 -18.79 -20.99 4.54
N LYS A 273 -19.44 -20.13 3.73
CA LYS A 273 -20.86 -20.25 3.39
C LYS A 273 -21.12 -21.11 2.14
N ALA A 274 -20.09 -21.51 1.42
CA ALA A 274 -20.18 -22.35 0.24
C ALA A 274 -19.01 -23.36 0.25
N PRO A 275 -19.05 -24.38 1.12
CA PRO A 275 -17.95 -25.34 1.30
C PRO A 275 -17.68 -26.18 0.05
N ASP A 276 -18.66 -26.33 -0.83
CA ASP A 276 -18.52 -27.09 -2.10
C ASP A 276 -17.62 -26.40 -3.13
N LYS A 277 -17.30 -25.12 -2.92
CA LYS A 277 -16.38 -24.43 -3.81
C LYS A 277 -14.93 -24.83 -3.52
N ILE A 278 -14.21 -25.20 -4.56
CA ILE A 278 -12.80 -25.58 -4.48
C ILE A 278 -11.98 -24.47 -3.83
N PRO A 279 -11.21 -24.75 -2.76
CA PRO A 279 -10.31 -23.79 -2.16
C PRO A 279 -9.28 -23.25 -3.16
N LYS A 280 -8.99 -21.96 -3.11
CA LYS A 280 -7.98 -21.35 -3.96
C LYS A 280 -6.67 -21.23 -3.18
N ILE A 281 -5.61 -21.73 -3.77
CA ILE A 281 -4.27 -21.71 -3.17
C ILE A 281 -3.36 -20.81 -4.01
N GLY A 282 -2.57 -20.01 -3.35
CA GLY A 282 -1.51 -19.19 -3.95
C GLY A 282 -0.17 -19.48 -3.31
N LEU A 283 0.88 -19.35 -4.10
CA LEU A 283 2.27 -19.51 -3.68
C LEU A 283 3.07 -18.31 -4.15
N ALA A 284 3.81 -17.68 -3.28
CA ALA A 284 4.71 -16.60 -3.65
C ALA A 284 6.11 -16.86 -3.05
N LEU A 285 7.12 -16.88 -3.91
CA LEU A 285 8.52 -16.98 -3.52
C LEU A 285 9.24 -15.70 -3.95
N SER A 286 9.87 -15.04 -2.99
CA SER A 286 10.71 -13.88 -3.22
C SER A 286 12.13 -14.19 -2.75
N LEU A 287 13.07 -14.15 -3.67
CA LEU A 287 14.49 -14.35 -3.41
C LEU A 287 15.24 -13.03 -3.63
N VAL A 288 16.12 -12.70 -2.70
CA VAL A 288 17.01 -11.53 -2.77
C VAL A 288 18.44 -11.99 -2.62
N LEU A 289 19.28 -11.64 -3.59
CA LEU A 289 20.72 -11.85 -3.60
C LEU A 289 21.46 -10.56 -3.29
#